data_36530df62fe4bd880b22762de9c8814b
#
_entry.id   36530df62fe4bd880b22762de9c8814b
#
_cell.length_a   1.000
_cell.length_b   1.000
_cell.length_c   1.000
_cell.angle_alpha   90.00
_cell.angle_beta   90.00
_cell.angle_gamma   90.00
#
_symmetry.space_group_name_H-M   'P 1'
#
loop_
_entity.id
_entity.type
_entity.pdbx_description
1 polymer ?
#
loop_
_entity_poly.entity_id
_entity_poly.type
_entity_poly.pdbx_seq_one_letter_code
_entity_poly.pdbx_strand_id
1 'polypeptide(L)'
;METVILYELVGYLASSLVVLSLVMASVLRLRIIGFIGATVFSTYGLLIGSIPVIVTNVAIILVHGYHLTRILRDRSADSYFEVTRWPVSGVYLPRFLAFHADDITRSQPAFEGLRDDHLAWVILRDAVPVGVVLARHDGSGTATINLDYVIPEHRDFKAGTTLFDSCQVFAADGITEVVATADTDVHRRYLEKMGFTSSSTDGWRRTVS
;
A
#
# COMPACT_ATOMS: atom_id res chain seq x y z
N MET A 1 -6.35 -28.93 42.02
CA MET A 1 -7.32 -27.84 41.79
C MET A 1 -6.72 -26.73 40.96
N GLU A 2 -5.52 -26.23 41.25
CA GLU A 2 -4.85 -25.17 40.49
C GLU A 2 -4.53 -25.54 39.05
N THR A 3 -4.12 -26.78 38.78
CA THR A 3 -3.81 -27.23 37.40
C THR A 3 -5.05 -27.29 36.49
N VAL A 4 -6.23 -27.64 37.05
CA VAL A 4 -7.49 -27.67 36.28
C VAL A 4 -7.92 -26.26 35.89
N ILE A 5 -7.80 -25.29 36.81
CA ILE A 5 -8.12 -23.89 36.56
C ILE A 5 -7.18 -23.30 35.44
N LEU A 6 -5.91 -23.67 35.50
CA LEU A 6 -4.94 -23.23 34.49
C LEU A 6 -5.31 -23.76 33.09
N TYR A 7 -5.71 -25.02 33.00
CA TYR A 7 -6.13 -25.60 31.69
C TYR A 7 -7.42 -24.99 31.16
N GLU A 8 -8.40 -24.70 32.01
CA GLU A 8 -9.59 -23.97 31.61
C GLU A 8 -9.29 -22.56 31.12
N LEU A 9 -8.40 -21.85 31.81
CA LEU A 9 -7.98 -20.48 31.41
C LEU A 9 -7.32 -20.46 30.03
N VAL A 10 -6.42 -21.44 29.78
CA VAL A 10 -5.77 -21.59 28.46
C VAL A 10 -6.81 -21.93 27.38
N GLY A 11 -7.80 -22.78 27.70
CA GLY A 11 -8.89 -23.12 26.79
C GLY A 11 -9.75 -21.89 26.42
N TYR A 12 -10.13 -21.07 27.40
CA TYR A 12 -10.87 -19.83 27.15
C TYR A 12 -10.07 -18.82 26.35
N LEU A 13 -8.80 -18.64 26.66
CA LEU A 13 -7.92 -17.74 25.93
C LEU A 13 -7.81 -18.15 24.45
N ALA A 14 -7.59 -19.43 24.20
CA ALA A 14 -7.46 -19.95 22.84
C ALA A 14 -8.78 -19.85 22.06
N SER A 15 -9.92 -20.15 22.70
CA SER A 15 -11.25 -20.00 22.09
C SER A 15 -11.56 -18.53 21.77
N SER A 16 -11.20 -17.61 22.66
CA SER A 16 -11.35 -16.17 22.42
C SER A 16 -10.51 -15.68 21.24
N LEU A 17 -9.29 -16.18 21.06
CA LEU A 17 -8.43 -15.87 19.90
C LEU A 17 -9.06 -16.37 18.59
N VAL A 18 -9.68 -17.56 18.59
CA VAL A 18 -10.40 -18.07 17.41
C VAL A 18 -11.60 -17.18 17.07
N VAL A 19 -12.43 -16.82 18.04
CA VAL A 19 -13.58 -15.92 17.82
C VAL A 19 -13.10 -14.56 17.31
N LEU A 20 -12.07 -13.99 17.93
CA LEU A 20 -11.49 -12.71 17.51
C LEU A 20 -10.98 -12.77 16.06
N SER A 21 -10.42 -13.91 15.64
CA SER A 21 -9.94 -14.11 14.27
C SER A 21 -11.05 -14.01 13.23
N LEU A 22 -12.27 -14.45 13.56
CA LEU A 22 -13.43 -14.43 12.66
C LEU A 22 -14.00 -13.03 12.43
N VAL A 23 -13.80 -12.11 13.36
CA VAL A 23 -14.29 -10.71 13.28
C VAL A 23 -13.34 -9.83 12.45
N MET A 24 -12.17 -10.33 12.07
CA MET A 24 -11.16 -9.51 11.41
C MET A 24 -11.40 -9.37 9.91
N ALA A 25 -11.56 -8.14 9.45
CA ALA A 25 -11.67 -7.79 8.03
C ALA A 25 -10.35 -7.99 7.22
N SER A 26 -9.20 -8.07 7.89
CA SER A 26 -7.89 -8.23 7.23
C SER A 26 -7.45 -9.69 7.20
N VAL A 27 -7.33 -10.25 5.99
CA VAL A 27 -6.87 -11.64 5.77
C VAL A 27 -5.49 -11.90 6.40
N LEU A 28 -4.57 -10.94 6.34
CA LEU A 28 -3.25 -11.09 6.95
C LEU A 28 -3.33 -11.21 8.47
N ARG A 29 -4.10 -10.32 9.13
CA ARG A 29 -4.30 -10.37 10.59
C ARG A 29 -4.97 -11.66 11.01
N LEU A 30 -5.98 -12.11 10.26
CA LEU A 30 -6.65 -13.41 10.47
C LEU A 30 -5.63 -14.56 10.46
N ARG A 31 -4.70 -14.60 9.49
CA ARG A 31 -3.70 -15.65 9.38
C ARG A 31 -2.69 -15.62 10.52
N ILE A 32 -2.25 -14.43 10.95
CA ILE A 32 -1.32 -14.28 12.08
C ILE A 32 -1.96 -14.77 13.38
N ILE A 33 -3.18 -14.31 13.69
CA ILE A 33 -3.87 -14.67 14.93
C ILE A 33 -4.22 -16.15 14.95
N GLY A 34 -4.68 -16.70 13.82
CA GLY A 34 -4.95 -18.14 13.69
C GLY A 34 -3.69 -18.99 13.89
N PHE A 35 -2.54 -18.55 13.36
CA PHE A 35 -1.25 -19.23 13.58
C PHE A 35 -0.86 -19.23 15.07
N ILE A 36 -0.97 -18.07 15.74
CA ILE A 36 -0.69 -17.95 17.18
C ILE A 36 -1.65 -18.81 18.00
N GLY A 37 -2.95 -18.74 17.73
CA GLY A 37 -3.97 -19.52 18.45
C GLY A 37 -3.73 -21.02 18.33
N ALA A 38 -3.47 -21.52 17.13
CA ALA A 38 -3.17 -22.92 16.89
C ALA A 38 -1.86 -23.38 17.58
N THR A 39 -0.85 -22.50 17.67
CA THR A 39 0.38 -22.79 18.42
C THR A 39 0.09 -22.94 19.92
N VAL A 40 -0.70 -22.05 20.50
CA VAL A 40 -1.13 -22.12 21.90
C VAL A 40 -1.94 -23.40 22.15
N PHE A 41 -2.88 -23.74 21.27
CA PHE A 41 -3.66 -24.98 21.39
C PHE A 41 -2.84 -26.25 21.22
N SER A 42 -1.82 -26.25 20.34
CA SER A 42 -0.91 -27.37 20.19
C SER A 42 -0.09 -27.59 21.48
N THR A 43 0.38 -26.50 22.10
CA THR A 43 1.08 -26.56 23.39
C THR A 43 0.16 -27.09 24.51
N TYR A 44 -1.10 -26.62 24.55
CA TYR A 44 -2.10 -27.15 25.46
C TYR A 44 -2.32 -28.65 25.25
N GLY A 45 -2.46 -29.09 24.01
CA GLY A 45 -2.60 -30.52 23.66
C GLY A 45 -1.43 -31.37 24.16
N LEU A 46 -0.19 -30.84 24.10
CA LEU A 46 0.99 -31.50 24.66
C LEU A 46 0.90 -31.63 26.20
N LEU A 47 0.48 -30.57 26.89
CA LEU A 47 0.36 -30.56 28.35
C LEU A 47 -0.67 -31.55 28.86
N ILE A 48 -1.77 -31.76 28.13
CA ILE A 48 -2.86 -32.71 28.52
C ILE A 48 -2.67 -34.12 27.91
N GLY A 49 -1.62 -34.32 27.08
CA GLY A 49 -1.36 -35.60 26.40
C GLY A 49 -2.39 -35.98 25.32
N SER A 50 -3.13 -35.01 24.75
CA SER A 50 -4.17 -35.26 23.75
C SER A 50 -3.60 -35.23 22.32
N ILE A 51 -3.33 -36.41 21.76
CA ILE A 51 -2.86 -36.57 20.37
C ILE A 51 -3.78 -35.92 19.33
N PRO A 52 -5.14 -36.09 19.38
CA PRO A 52 -6.00 -35.45 18.40
C PRO A 52 -5.91 -33.93 18.38
N VAL A 53 -5.79 -33.29 19.55
CA VAL A 53 -5.65 -31.85 19.68
C VAL A 53 -4.34 -31.37 19.06
N ILE A 54 -3.24 -32.08 19.31
CA ILE A 54 -1.93 -31.77 18.76
C ILE A 54 -1.97 -31.86 17.23
N VAL A 55 -2.41 -33.00 16.68
CA VAL A 55 -2.43 -33.25 15.23
C VAL A 55 -3.26 -32.20 14.48
N THR A 56 -4.47 -31.91 15.00
CA THR A 56 -5.34 -30.91 14.39
C THR A 56 -4.71 -29.52 14.38
N ASN A 57 -4.13 -29.10 15.51
CA ASN A 57 -3.55 -27.76 15.58
C ASN A 57 -2.24 -27.63 14.81
N VAL A 58 -1.42 -28.69 14.74
CA VAL A 58 -0.25 -28.70 13.83
C VAL A 58 -0.67 -28.56 12.38
N ALA A 59 -1.73 -29.26 11.94
CA ALA A 59 -2.26 -29.07 10.59
C ALA A 59 -2.72 -27.63 10.33
N ILE A 60 -3.38 -26.99 11.30
CA ILE A 60 -3.81 -25.58 11.21
C ILE A 60 -2.58 -24.65 11.15
N ILE A 61 -1.52 -24.90 11.93
CA ILE A 61 -0.27 -24.14 11.88
C ILE A 61 0.35 -24.21 10.49
N LEU A 62 0.41 -25.40 9.89
CA LEU A 62 0.97 -25.59 8.54
C LEU A 62 0.15 -24.83 7.48
N VAL A 63 -1.18 -24.89 7.54
CA VAL A 63 -2.07 -24.16 6.62
C VAL A 63 -1.91 -22.64 6.78
N HIS A 64 -1.91 -22.11 7.99
CA HIS A 64 -1.71 -20.68 8.21
C HIS A 64 -0.30 -20.23 7.81
N GLY A 65 0.73 -21.02 8.13
CA GLY A 65 2.12 -20.77 7.74
C GLY A 65 2.28 -20.70 6.23
N TYR A 66 1.72 -21.67 5.49
CA TYR A 66 1.72 -21.66 4.04
C TYR A 66 1.06 -20.40 3.46
N HIS A 67 -0.13 -20.04 3.93
CA HIS A 67 -0.81 -18.85 3.46
C HIS A 67 -0.08 -17.55 3.84
N LEU A 68 0.52 -17.50 5.03
CA LEU A 68 1.27 -16.34 5.50
C LEU A 68 2.52 -16.13 4.64
N THR A 69 3.30 -17.20 4.39
CA THR A 69 4.48 -17.12 3.50
C THR A 69 4.09 -16.71 2.09
N ARG A 70 2.96 -17.21 1.56
CA ARG A 70 2.44 -16.80 0.26
C ARG A 70 2.08 -15.31 0.23
N ILE A 71 1.30 -14.82 1.21
CA ILE A 71 0.91 -13.39 1.29
C ILE A 71 2.14 -12.49 1.40
N LEU A 72 3.14 -12.88 2.21
CA LEU A 72 4.38 -12.12 2.37
C LEU A 72 5.23 -12.16 1.10
N ARG A 73 5.30 -13.31 0.44
CA ARG A 73 5.99 -13.48 -0.84
C ARG A 73 5.34 -12.67 -1.96
N ASP A 74 4.01 -12.70 -2.06
CA ASP A 74 3.27 -11.93 -3.07
C ASP A 74 3.42 -10.41 -2.84
N ARG A 75 3.60 -9.97 -1.59
CA ARG A 75 3.97 -8.58 -1.28
C ARG A 75 5.43 -8.25 -1.61
N SER A 76 6.32 -9.24 -1.58
CA SER A 76 7.76 -9.10 -1.85
C SER A 76 8.11 -9.44 -3.30
N ALA A 77 7.24 -10.16 -4.02
CA ALA A 77 7.43 -10.42 -5.43
C ALA A 77 7.51 -9.07 -6.15
N ASP A 78 8.45 -8.93 -7.07
CA ASP A 78 8.59 -7.76 -7.93
C ASP A 78 7.27 -7.53 -8.65
N SER A 79 6.40 -6.74 -8.01
CA SER A 79 5.17 -6.30 -8.64
C SER A 79 5.59 -5.50 -9.85
N TYR A 80 5.14 -5.92 -11.01
CA TYR A 80 5.41 -5.20 -12.25
C TYR A 80 4.66 -3.87 -12.18
N PHE A 81 5.40 -2.81 -11.95
CA PHE A 81 4.89 -1.46 -12.05
C PHE A 81 5.15 -0.93 -13.44
N GLU A 82 4.14 -0.39 -14.05
CA GLU A 82 4.20 0.29 -15.34
C GLU A 82 3.62 1.68 -15.18
N VAL A 83 4.26 2.66 -15.80
CA VAL A 83 3.72 4.02 -15.88
C VAL A 83 3.33 4.29 -17.31
N THR A 84 2.08 4.65 -17.52
CA THR A 84 1.55 4.92 -18.86
C THR A 84 0.84 6.27 -18.91
N ARG A 85 0.95 6.93 -20.06
CA ARG A 85 0.26 8.19 -20.34
C ARG A 85 -1.20 7.94 -20.63
N TRP A 86 -2.10 8.65 -19.92
CA TRP A 86 -3.54 8.56 -20.17
C TRP A 86 -4.12 9.90 -20.64
N PRO A 87 -5.09 9.86 -21.55
CA PRO A 87 -5.79 11.09 -21.98
C PRO A 87 -6.66 11.62 -20.84
N VAL A 88 -6.55 12.91 -20.58
CA VAL A 88 -7.33 13.60 -19.54
C VAL A 88 -8.82 13.57 -19.87
N SER A 89 -9.17 13.64 -21.17
CA SER A 89 -10.53 13.57 -21.67
C SER A 89 -11.17 12.17 -21.61
N GLY A 90 -10.43 11.16 -21.15
CA GLY A 90 -10.93 9.79 -21.02
C GLY A 90 -11.95 9.63 -19.89
N VAL A 91 -12.87 8.68 -20.04
CA VAL A 91 -13.95 8.42 -19.05
C VAL A 91 -13.40 7.85 -17.73
N TYR A 92 -12.29 7.13 -17.76
CA TYR A 92 -11.78 6.42 -16.59
C TYR A 92 -11.15 7.36 -15.56
N LEU A 93 -10.31 8.30 -16.00
CA LEU A 93 -9.56 9.18 -15.10
C LEU A 93 -10.47 10.03 -14.19
N PRO A 94 -11.51 10.71 -14.70
CA PRO A 94 -12.47 11.42 -13.86
C PRO A 94 -13.18 10.50 -12.85
N ARG A 95 -13.53 9.27 -13.25
CA ARG A 95 -14.17 8.31 -12.35
C ARG A 95 -13.23 7.81 -11.27
N PHE A 96 -11.98 7.55 -11.60
CA PHE A 96 -10.94 7.17 -10.63
C PHE A 96 -10.77 8.28 -9.58
N LEU A 97 -10.64 9.54 -10.02
CA LEU A 97 -10.49 10.68 -9.11
C LEU A 97 -11.73 10.89 -8.24
N ALA A 98 -12.93 10.77 -8.82
CA ALA A 98 -14.18 10.90 -8.08
C ALA A 98 -14.36 9.79 -7.03
N PHE A 99 -13.98 8.56 -7.34
CA PHE A 99 -14.04 7.42 -6.40
C PHE A 99 -13.11 7.62 -5.20
N HIS A 100 -11.95 8.21 -5.42
CA HIS A 100 -10.95 8.45 -4.38
C HIS A 100 -10.94 9.88 -3.81
N ALA A 101 -11.96 10.70 -4.12
CA ALA A 101 -12.00 12.12 -3.80
C ALA A 101 -11.78 12.43 -2.32
N ASP A 102 -12.40 11.67 -1.41
CA ASP A 102 -12.27 11.88 0.04
C ASP A 102 -10.83 11.66 0.53
N ASP A 103 -10.13 10.67 -0.02
CA ASP A 103 -8.76 10.37 0.37
C ASP A 103 -7.77 11.34 -0.28
N ILE A 104 -8.02 11.75 -1.53
CA ILE A 104 -7.26 12.81 -2.22
C ILE A 104 -7.35 14.11 -1.45
N THR A 105 -8.56 14.57 -1.10
CA THR A 105 -8.76 15.81 -0.33
C THR A 105 -8.07 15.77 1.03
N ARG A 106 -8.02 14.61 1.66
CA ARG A 106 -7.33 14.44 2.96
C ARG A 106 -5.82 14.48 2.83
N SER A 107 -5.26 13.90 1.77
CA SER A 107 -3.81 13.78 1.57
C SER A 107 -3.21 14.99 0.85
N GLN A 108 -3.95 15.61 -0.06
CA GLN A 108 -3.52 16.75 -0.88
C GLN A 108 -4.67 17.76 -1.01
N PRO A 109 -4.96 18.53 0.03
CA PRO A 109 -6.11 19.46 0.08
C PRO A 109 -5.99 20.60 -0.93
N ALA A 110 -4.81 20.92 -1.42
CA ALA A 110 -4.59 21.95 -2.44
C ALA A 110 -4.96 21.49 -3.87
N PHE A 111 -5.33 20.22 -4.07
CA PHE A 111 -5.72 19.75 -5.39
C PHE A 111 -7.12 20.29 -5.79
N GLU A 112 -7.17 21.14 -6.79
CA GLU A 112 -8.39 21.82 -7.26
C GLU A 112 -9.23 21.00 -8.26
N GLY A 113 -8.79 19.79 -8.62
CA GLY A 113 -9.49 18.92 -9.56
C GLY A 113 -8.79 18.76 -10.92
N LEU A 114 -9.41 17.94 -11.77
CA LEU A 114 -8.90 17.64 -13.11
C LEU A 114 -9.16 18.82 -14.04
N ARG A 115 -8.15 19.16 -14.85
CA ARG A 115 -8.18 20.22 -15.85
C ARG A 115 -7.74 19.70 -17.21
N ASP A 116 -8.20 20.33 -18.29
CA ASP A 116 -7.90 19.93 -19.67
C ASP A 116 -6.39 20.11 -20.03
N ASP A 117 -5.70 21.02 -19.33
CA ASP A 117 -4.27 21.30 -19.53
C ASP A 117 -3.33 20.37 -18.76
N HIS A 118 -3.90 19.42 -17.99
CA HIS A 118 -3.08 18.44 -17.27
C HIS A 118 -2.48 17.37 -18.21
N LEU A 119 -1.26 17.00 -17.92
CA LEU A 119 -0.65 15.75 -18.33
C LEU A 119 -0.96 14.71 -17.25
N ALA A 120 -1.40 13.53 -17.64
CA ALA A 120 -1.77 12.47 -16.69
C ALA A 120 -0.96 11.20 -16.94
N TRP A 121 -0.26 10.74 -15.92
CA TRP A 121 0.40 9.44 -15.90
C TRP A 121 -0.29 8.55 -14.87
N VAL A 122 -0.65 7.35 -15.29
CA VAL A 122 -1.27 6.35 -14.43
C VAL A 122 -0.24 5.29 -14.10
N ILE A 123 -0.14 4.98 -12.83
CA ILE A 123 0.72 3.92 -12.31
C ILE A 123 -0.11 2.66 -12.25
N LEU A 124 0.30 1.66 -13.01
CA LEU A 124 -0.31 0.33 -13.03
C LEU A 124 0.53 -0.62 -12.19
N ARG A 125 -0.12 -1.48 -11.45
CA ARG A 125 0.48 -2.65 -10.81
C ARG A 125 -0.24 -3.88 -11.33
N ASP A 126 0.49 -4.75 -12.03
CA ASP A 126 -0.09 -5.95 -12.64
C ASP A 126 -1.31 -5.62 -13.53
N ALA A 127 -1.19 -4.55 -14.34
CA ALA A 127 -2.24 -3.98 -15.19
C ALA A 127 -3.44 -3.34 -14.45
N VAL A 128 -3.40 -3.23 -13.11
CA VAL A 128 -4.44 -2.57 -12.32
C VAL A 128 -3.98 -1.14 -11.97
N PRO A 129 -4.79 -0.10 -12.25
CA PRO A 129 -4.47 1.28 -11.85
C PRO A 129 -4.42 1.43 -10.34
N VAL A 130 -3.25 1.80 -9.82
CA VAL A 130 -3.00 1.97 -8.38
C VAL A 130 -2.60 3.39 -8.00
N GLY A 131 -2.31 4.23 -8.99
CA GLY A 131 -1.98 5.63 -8.73
C GLY A 131 -2.09 6.49 -9.98
N VAL A 132 -2.09 7.80 -9.77
CA VAL A 132 -2.13 8.81 -10.83
C VAL A 132 -1.29 10.01 -10.44
N VAL A 133 -0.53 10.52 -11.41
CA VAL A 133 0.14 11.82 -11.30
C VAL A 133 -0.41 12.75 -12.35
N LEU A 134 -0.80 13.93 -11.92
CA LEU A 134 -1.25 15.02 -12.77
C LEU A 134 -0.27 16.17 -12.65
N ALA A 135 0.20 16.66 -13.79
CA ALA A 135 1.06 17.83 -13.81
C ALA A 135 0.69 18.76 -14.97
N ARG A 136 1.12 20.00 -14.86
CA ARG A 136 1.06 20.98 -15.96
C ARG A 136 2.47 21.27 -16.45
N HIS A 137 2.64 21.24 -17.76
CA HIS A 137 3.90 21.57 -18.42
C HIS A 137 3.91 23.04 -18.82
N ASP A 138 4.97 23.75 -18.48
CA ASP A 138 5.11 25.20 -18.76
C ASP A 138 5.62 25.51 -20.17
N GLY A 139 5.95 24.48 -20.96
CA GLY A 139 6.53 24.62 -22.30
C GLY A 139 8.05 24.87 -22.31
N SER A 140 8.69 25.04 -21.15
CA SER A 140 10.14 25.28 -21.01
C SER A 140 10.92 24.05 -20.54
N GLY A 141 10.25 22.90 -20.39
CA GLY A 141 10.85 21.66 -19.88
C GLY A 141 10.56 21.41 -18.39
N THR A 142 9.83 22.31 -17.73
CA THR A 142 9.41 22.13 -16.34
C THR A 142 7.94 21.72 -16.25
N ALA A 143 7.65 20.72 -15.43
CA ALA A 143 6.28 20.33 -15.11
C ALA A 143 5.97 20.51 -13.62
N THR A 144 4.87 21.20 -13.33
CA THR A 144 4.38 21.37 -11.96
C THR A 144 3.39 20.26 -11.63
N ILE A 145 3.72 19.43 -10.65
CA ILE A 145 2.84 18.36 -10.14
C ILE A 145 1.70 19.00 -9.36
N ASN A 146 0.47 18.75 -9.79
CA ASN A 146 -0.75 19.20 -9.14
C ASN A 146 -1.39 18.10 -8.27
N LEU A 147 -1.16 16.84 -8.63
CA LEU A 147 -1.58 15.67 -7.85
C LEU A 147 -0.55 14.55 -8.03
N ASP A 148 -0.13 13.95 -6.93
CA ASP A 148 0.61 12.68 -6.87
C ASP A 148 -0.12 11.75 -5.90
N TYR A 149 -0.97 10.90 -6.45
CA TYR A 149 -1.86 10.07 -5.65
C TYR A 149 -1.64 8.59 -5.92
N VAL A 150 -1.47 7.83 -4.85
CA VAL A 150 -1.46 6.37 -4.85
C VAL A 150 -2.51 5.89 -3.85
N ILE A 151 -3.28 4.86 -4.22
CA ILE A 151 -4.30 4.28 -3.35
C ILE A 151 -3.67 3.72 -2.06
N PRO A 152 -4.36 3.80 -0.90
CA PRO A 152 -3.78 3.50 0.41
C PRO A 152 -3.09 2.13 0.52
N GLU A 153 -3.66 1.10 -0.13
CA GLU A 153 -3.15 -0.27 -0.11
C GLU A 153 -1.79 -0.44 -0.79
N HIS A 154 -1.39 0.53 -1.63
CA HIS A 154 -0.17 0.48 -2.45
C HIS A 154 0.82 1.62 -2.15
N ARG A 155 0.68 2.31 -1.01
CA ARG A 155 1.59 3.39 -0.55
C ARG A 155 2.88 2.84 0.08
N ASP A 156 3.56 1.91 -0.59
CA ASP A 156 4.82 1.30 -0.14
C ASP A 156 6.08 1.95 -0.73
N PHE A 157 5.96 3.15 -1.28
CA PHE A 157 6.99 3.93 -1.99
C PHE A 157 7.43 3.35 -3.34
N LYS A 158 7.20 2.07 -3.65
CA LYS A 158 7.61 1.47 -4.92
C LYS A 158 6.94 2.15 -6.12
N ALA A 159 5.65 2.48 -6.01
CA ALA A 159 4.91 3.15 -7.05
C ALA A 159 5.52 4.53 -7.43
N GLY A 160 5.83 5.37 -6.44
CA GLY A 160 6.47 6.65 -6.65
C GLY A 160 7.90 6.53 -7.19
N THR A 161 8.69 5.60 -6.64
CA THR A 161 10.04 5.31 -7.14
C THR A 161 10.00 4.91 -8.61
N THR A 162 9.09 4.00 -8.98
CA THR A 162 8.93 3.58 -10.38
C THR A 162 8.60 4.75 -11.30
N LEU A 163 7.70 5.65 -10.88
CA LEU A 163 7.36 6.82 -11.67
C LEU A 163 8.57 7.73 -11.88
N PHE A 164 9.21 8.15 -10.79
CA PHE A 164 10.26 9.17 -10.85
C PHE A 164 11.61 8.63 -11.30
N ASP A 165 11.88 7.34 -11.19
CA ASP A 165 13.09 6.70 -11.72
C ASP A 165 12.92 6.29 -13.20
N SER A 166 11.68 6.24 -13.70
CA SER A 166 11.38 6.02 -15.12
C SER A 166 11.50 7.33 -15.90
N CYS A 167 12.73 7.89 -16.00
CA CYS A 167 13.01 9.16 -16.70
C CYS A 167 12.40 9.23 -18.11
N GLN A 168 12.24 8.10 -18.79
CA GLN A 168 11.69 8.01 -20.14
C GLN A 168 10.25 8.52 -20.26
N VAL A 169 9.44 8.40 -19.20
CA VAL A 169 8.03 8.81 -19.22
C VAL A 169 7.89 10.33 -19.30
N PHE A 170 8.74 11.05 -18.58
CA PHE A 170 8.78 12.51 -18.59
C PHE A 170 9.50 13.06 -19.82
N ALA A 171 10.59 12.40 -20.23
CA ALA A 171 11.35 12.79 -21.41
C ALA A 171 10.52 12.73 -22.70
N ALA A 172 9.59 11.76 -22.81
CA ALA A 172 8.66 11.65 -23.93
C ALA A 172 7.75 12.89 -24.10
N ASP A 173 7.49 13.60 -23.01
CA ASP A 173 6.72 14.85 -22.98
C ASP A 173 7.62 16.12 -22.98
N GLY A 174 8.94 15.95 -23.16
CA GLY A 174 9.93 17.04 -23.16
C GLY A 174 10.19 17.64 -21.78
N ILE A 175 9.85 16.91 -20.70
CA ILE A 175 10.03 17.37 -19.33
C ILE A 175 11.41 16.93 -18.82
N THR A 176 12.18 17.89 -18.32
CA THR A 176 13.51 17.68 -17.74
C THR A 176 13.55 17.96 -16.24
N GLU A 177 12.57 18.72 -15.74
CA GLU A 177 12.43 19.04 -14.33
C GLU A 177 10.97 18.92 -13.88
N VAL A 178 10.75 18.38 -12.70
CA VAL A 178 9.46 18.37 -12.05
C VAL A 178 9.49 19.16 -10.76
N VAL A 179 8.43 19.94 -10.52
CA VAL A 179 8.25 20.77 -9.33
C VAL A 179 6.99 20.31 -8.60
N ALA A 180 7.06 20.17 -7.28
CA ALA A 180 5.94 19.78 -6.44
C ALA A 180 5.82 20.71 -5.22
N THR A 181 4.61 20.90 -4.72
CA THR A 181 4.35 21.55 -3.43
C THR A 181 3.99 20.50 -2.39
N ALA A 182 4.39 20.70 -1.15
CA ALA A 182 4.06 19.78 -0.06
C ALA A 182 3.23 20.48 1.01
N ASP A 183 1.97 20.08 1.13
CA ASP A 183 1.00 20.68 2.05
C ASP A 183 1.07 20.06 3.47
N THR A 184 1.66 18.88 3.59
CA THR A 184 1.73 18.12 4.84
C THR A 184 3.14 17.61 5.12
N ASP A 185 3.47 17.37 6.41
CA ASP A 185 4.75 16.76 6.80
C ASP A 185 4.95 15.35 6.23
N VAL A 186 3.86 14.63 6.04
CA VAL A 186 3.90 13.30 5.42
C VAL A 186 4.30 13.42 3.95
N HIS A 187 3.73 14.38 3.22
CA HIS A 187 4.02 14.64 1.82
C HIS A 187 5.46 15.15 1.65
N ARG A 188 5.95 16.00 2.55
CA ARG A 188 7.38 16.44 2.53
C ARG A 188 8.34 15.26 2.62
N ARG A 189 8.16 14.37 3.60
CA ARG A 189 9.00 13.18 3.76
C ARG A 189 8.91 12.23 2.56
N TYR A 190 7.76 12.17 1.91
CA TYR A 190 7.59 11.40 0.70
C TYR A 190 8.42 12.00 -0.45
N LEU A 191 8.33 13.30 -0.71
CA LEU A 191 9.10 13.98 -1.76
C LEU A 191 10.62 13.85 -1.53
N GLU A 192 11.09 13.97 -0.28
CA GLU A 192 12.50 13.71 0.07
C GLU A 192 12.93 12.31 -0.34
N LYS A 193 12.12 11.29 -0.02
CA LYS A 193 12.40 9.89 -0.40
C LYS A 193 12.35 9.67 -1.91
N MET A 194 11.55 10.44 -2.63
CA MET A 194 11.48 10.43 -4.09
C MET A 194 12.62 11.24 -4.74
N GLY A 195 13.59 11.71 -3.97
CA GLY A 195 14.77 12.42 -4.49
C GLY A 195 14.51 13.88 -4.88
N PHE A 196 13.40 14.46 -4.40
CA PHE A 196 13.20 15.90 -4.55
C PHE A 196 14.05 16.65 -3.55
N THR A 197 14.58 17.81 -4.00
CA THR A 197 15.31 18.74 -3.16
C THR A 197 14.47 19.99 -2.89
N SER A 198 14.52 20.50 -1.65
CA SER A 198 13.82 21.74 -1.29
C SER A 198 14.50 22.92 -1.93
N SER A 199 13.73 23.75 -2.65
CA SER A 199 14.17 25.03 -3.18
C SER A 199 13.70 26.16 -2.27
N SER A 200 14.54 27.15 -2.06
CA SER A 200 14.27 28.27 -1.15
C SER A 200 13.13 29.20 -1.58
N THR A 201 12.63 29.05 -2.81
CA THR A 201 11.67 30.00 -3.39
C THR A 201 10.31 29.41 -3.75
N ASP A 202 10.22 28.13 -4.25
CA ASP A 202 8.98 27.64 -4.87
C ASP A 202 8.72 26.12 -4.69
N GLY A 203 9.09 25.53 -3.59
CA GLY A 203 8.71 24.12 -3.35
C GLY A 203 9.83 23.12 -3.59
N TRP A 204 9.46 21.90 -3.97
CA TRP A 204 10.35 20.75 -4.13
C TRP A 204 10.64 20.50 -5.61
N ARG A 205 11.91 20.32 -5.96
CA ARG A 205 12.36 20.12 -7.35
C ARG A 205 13.12 18.82 -7.51
N ARG A 206 12.92 18.17 -8.66
CA ARG A 206 13.68 17.00 -9.08
C ARG A 206 13.96 17.07 -10.58
N THR A 207 15.23 16.85 -10.97
CA THR A 207 15.61 16.62 -12.37
C THR A 207 15.21 15.19 -12.76
N VAL A 208 14.58 15.03 -13.94
CA VAL A 208 14.07 13.78 -14.49
C VAL A 208 14.65 13.49 -15.87
N SER A 209 15.95 13.74 -16.02
CA SER A 209 16.70 13.53 -17.26
C SER A 209 17.46 12.21 -17.27
#